data_31c72d12090937d5ab68a7366df1283a
#
_entry.id   31c72d12090937d5ab68a7366df1283a
#
_cell.length_a   1.000
_cell.length_b   1.000
_cell.length_c   1.000
_cell.angle_alpha   90.00
_cell.angle_beta   90.00
_cell.angle_gamma   90.00
#
_symmetry.space_group_name_H-M   'P 1'
#
loop_
_entity.id
_entity.type
_entity.pdbx_description
1 polymer ?
#
loop_
_entity_poly.entity_id
_entity_poly.type
_entity_poly.pdbx_seq_one_letter_code
_entity_poly.pdbx_strand_id
1 'polypeptide(L)'
;MKKLIPALLAFSAAFPALADDITYAKHIRPLWDDKCERCHGTSAPPYEVFLKDKKTFELDDKGPRMDSYESFVFFLTGPQAGALMRRLDDGSNTKDGQPGNMYRHLGRGEQRKENLQIFKQWIGEGAWIVKGAGELSKDEIQKIKAAK
;
A
#
# COMPACT_ATOMS: atom_id res chain seq x y z
N MET A 1 33.71 -4.50 -60.52
CA MET A 1 33.33 -5.59 -59.58
C MET A 1 32.85 -4.91 -58.30
N LYS A 2 31.51 -4.85 -58.07
CA LYS A 2 30.91 -4.24 -56.87
C LYS A 2 30.67 -5.36 -55.84
N LYS A 3 31.33 -5.26 -54.69
CA LYS A 3 31.14 -6.20 -53.56
C LYS A 3 29.93 -5.76 -52.75
N LEU A 4 28.85 -6.57 -52.78
CA LEU A 4 27.70 -6.43 -51.92
C LEU A 4 28.06 -7.03 -50.54
N ILE A 5 27.97 -6.18 -49.48
CA ILE A 5 28.10 -6.59 -48.07
C ILE A 5 26.70 -6.86 -47.55
N PRO A 6 26.36 -8.07 -47.06
CA PRO A 6 25.08 -8.32 -46.46
C PRO A 6 25.04 -7.66 -45.06
N ALA A 7 24.09 -6.78 -44.83
CA ALA A 7 23.80 -6.23 -43.52
C ALA A 7 23.06 -7.29 -42.68
N LEU A 8 23.72 -7.78 -41.62
CA LEU A 8 23.10 -8.64 -40.63
C LEU A 8 22.22 -7.80 -39.72
N LEU A 9 20.89 -7.91 -39.87
CA LEU A 9 19.91 -7.34 -38.95
C LEU A 9 19.87 -8.22 -37.69
N ALA A 10 20.49 -7.72 -36.60
CA ALA A 10 20.36 -8.33 -35.29
C ALA A 10 18.96 -8.05 -34.74
N PHE A 11 18.10 -9.08 -34.72
CA PHE A 11 16.78 -9.02 -34.09
C PHE A 11 16.97 -9.17 -32.58
N SER A 12 16.98 -8.05 -31.85
CA SER A 12 16.96 -8.06 -30.38
C SER A 12 15.57 -8.46 -29.92
N ALA A 13 15.39 -9.71 -29.53
CA ALA A 13 14.18 -10.18 -28.85
C ALA A 13 14.16 -9.57 -27.44
N ALA A 14 13.38 -8.50 -27.26
CA ALA A 14 13.05 -7.98 -25.96
C ALA A 14 12.09 -8.97 -25.29
N PHE A 15 12.58 -9.79 -24.36
CA PHE A 15 11.73 -10.56 -23.47
C PHE A 15 11.00 -9.58 -22.55
N PRO A 16 9.66 -9.63 -22.44
CA PRO A 16 8.97 -8.89 -21.40
C PRO A 16 9.44 -9.44 -20.06
N ALA A 17 10.06 -8.59 -19.24
CA ALA A 17 10.28 -8.89 -17.84
C ALA A 17 8.89 -9.08 -17.22
N LEU A 18 8.57 -10.32 -16.83
CA LEU A 18 7.41 -10.60 -15.99
C LEU A 18 7.69 -9.91 -14.65
N ALA A 19 7.09 -8.75 -14.44
CA ALA A 19 7.10 -8.12 -13.13
C ALA A 19 6.37 -9.08 -12.18
N ASP A 20 7.07 -9.60 -11.17
CA ASP A 20 6.46 -10.42 -10.14
C ASP A 20 5.30 -9.64 -9.52
N ASP A 21 4.13 -10.27 -9.42
CA ASP A 21 2.98 -9.67 -8.78
C ASP A 21 3.31 -9.30 -7.33
N ILE A 22 3.01 -8.07 -6.94
CA ILE A 22 3.20 -7.62 -5.56
C ILE A 22 2.21 -8.38 -4.66
N THR A 23 2.73 -9.10 -3.67
CA THR A 23 1.93 -9.86 -2.70
C THR A 23 2.15 -9.37 -1.28
N TYR A 24 1.19 -9.68 -0.39
CA TYR A 24 1.33 -9.39 1.03
C TYR A 24 2.56 -10.06 1.63
N ALA A 25 2.71 -11.36 1.41
CA ALA A 25 3.76 -12.15 2.05
C ALA A 25 5.18 -11.72 1.64
N LYS A 26 5.39 -11.43 0.35
CA LYS A 26 6.72 -11.11 -0.18
C LYS A 26 7.11 -9.64 -0.07
N HIS A 27 6.14 -8.72 -0.11
CA HIS A 27 6.41 -7.30 -0.29
C HIS A 27 5.82 -6.43 0.83
N ILE A 28 4.55 -6.65 1.19
CA ILE A 28 3.88 -5.81 2.18
C ILE A 28 4.32 -6.19 3.60
N ARG A 29 4.38 -7.49 3.92
CA ARG A 29 4.74 -7.96 5.27
C ARG A 29 6.14 -7.51 5.69
N PRO A 30 7.22 -7.66 4.89
CA PRO A 30 8.53 -7.15 5.27
C PRO A 30 8.58 -5.63 5.42
N LEU A 31 7.88 -4.89 4.55
CA LEU A 31 7.78 -3.44 4.66
C LEU A 31 7.03 -3.01 5.92
N TRP A 32 5.96 -3.73 6.26
CA TRP A 32 5.19 -3.50 7.47
C TRP A 32 6.01 -3.81 8.74
N ASP A 33 6.77 -4.91 8.77
CA ASP A 33 7.65 -5.27 9.88
C ASP A 33 8.66 -4.15 10.16
N ASP A 34 9.23 -3.55 9.12
CA ASP A 34 10.20 -2.46 9.26
C ASP A 34 9.56 -1.11 9.66
N LYS A 35 8.38 -0.78 9.15
CA LYS A 35 7.82 0.58 9.26
C LYS A 35 6.63 0.72 10.22
N CYS A 36 5.90 -0.36 10.48
CA CYS A 36 4.58 -0.27 11.13
C CYS A 36 4.49 -1.08 12.43
N GLU A 37 5.26 -2.17 12.58
CA GLU A 37 5.15 -3.14 13.68
C GLU A 37 5.24 -2.48 15.05
N ARG A 38 6.12 -1.51 15.25
CA ARG A 38 6.32 -0.82 16.53
C ARG A 38 5.01 -0.27 17.12
N CYS A 39 4.16 0.29 16.28
CA CYS A 39 2.92 0.95 16.70
C CYS A 39 1.66 0.10 16.44
N HIS A 40 1.73 -0.86 15.50
CA HIS A 40 0.59 -1.65 15.05
C HIS A 40 0.76 -3.16 15.23
N GLY A 41 1.84 -3.60 15.91
CA GLY A 41 2.16 -5.01 16.13
C GLY A 41 1.34 -5.68 17.23
N THR A 42 1.84 -6.81 17.72
CA THR A 42 1.15 -7.65 18.72
C THR A 42 0.85 -6.94 20.04
N SER A 43 1.66 -5.93 20.41
CA SER A 43 1.44 -5.10 21.62
C SER A 43 0.40 -3.99 21.44
N ALA A 44 -0.10 -3.80 20.22
CA ALA A 44 -1.13 -2.83 19.92
C ALA A 44 -2.53 -3.39 20.27
N PRO A 45 -3.49 -2.52 20.66
CA PRO A 45 -4.84 -2.96 20.99
C PRO A 45 -5.61 -3.41 19.73
N PRO A 46 -6.52 -4.38 19.84
CA PRO A 46 -7.50 -4.64 18.80
C PRO A 46 -8.27 -3.36 18.47
N TYR A 47 -8.79 -3.24 17.23
CA TYR A 47 -9.42 -2.02 16.74
C TYR A 47 -10.56 -1.51 17.66
N GLU A 48 -11.44 -2.40 18.12
CA GLU A 48 -12.56 -2.05 19.00
C GLU A 48 -12.10 -1.53 20.38
N VAL A 49 -10.97 -2.03 20.86
CA VAL A 49 -10.35 -1.54 22.11
C VAL A 49 -9.69 -0.19 21.89
N PHE A 50 -8.97 -0.04 20.75
CA PHE A 50 -8.37 1.23 20.36
C PHE A 50 -9.40 2.36 20.30
N LEU A 51 -10.58 2.11 19.74
CA LEU A 51 -11.63 3.14 19.63
C LEU A 51 -12.15 3.63 20.98
N LYS A 52 -12.12 2.81 22.03
CA LYS A 52 -12.64 3.17 23.36
C LYS A 52 -11.78 4.21 24.09
N ASP A 53 -10.48 4.18 23.83
CA ASP A 53 -9.53 5.12 24.46
C ASP A 53 -8.39 5.51 23.50
N LYS A 54 -8.81 5.96 22.31
CA LYS A 54 -7.91 6.33 21.24
C LYS A 54 -6.81 7.30 21.69
N LYS A 55 -7.17 8.29 22.51
CA LYS A 55 -6.25 9.33 22.96
C LYS A 55 -5.10 8.75 23.79
N THR A 56 -5.40 7.87 24.73
CA THR A 56 -4.37 7.21 25.55
C THR A 56 -3.45 6.36 24.71
N PHE A 57 -4.01 5.53 23.80
CA PHE A 57 -3.17 4.71 22.91
C PHE A 57 -2.28 5.54 21.98
N GLU A 58 -2.79 6.66 21.43
CA GLU A 58 -2.00 7.55 20.59
C GLU A 58 -0.87 8.25 21.38
N LEU A 59 -1.06 8.57 22.67
CA LEU A 59 -0.01 9.10 23.54
C LEU A 59 1.10 8.07 23.80
N ASP A 60 0.77 6.77 23.78
CA ASP A 60 1.71 5.67 23.94
C ASP A 60 2.30 5.20 22.60
N ASP A 61 2.16 5.98 21.52
CA ASP A 61 2.57 5.62 20.15
C ASP A 61 1.93 4.31 19.65
N LYS A 62 0.70 4.01 20.08
CA LYS A 62 -0.04 2.81 19.64
C LYS A 62 -1.20 3.18 18.71
N GLY A 63 -1.23 2.50 17.57
CA GLY A 63 -2.39 2.46 16.70
C GLY A 63 -3.22 1.18 16.89
N PRO A 64 -4.25 0.94 16.09
CA PRO A 64 -4.94 -0.34 16.10
C PRO A 64 -4.02 -1.45 15.59
N ARG A 65 -4.17 -2.66 16.13
CA ARG A 65 -3.41 -3.84 15.70
C ARG A 65 -3.64 -4.15 14.23
N MET A 66 -2.55 -4.40 13.50
CA MET A 66 -2.54 -4.71 12.05
C MET A 66 -1.47 -5.76 11.71
N ASP A 67 -1.29 -6.78 12.54
CA ASP A 67 -0.18 -7.72 12.49
C ASP A 67 -0.44 -8.97 11.62
N SER A 68 -1.53 -8.99 10.85
CA SER A 68 -1.90 -10.08 9.96
C SER A 68 -2.48 -9.59 8.63
N TYR A 69 -2.50 -10.46 7.61
CA TYR A 69 -3.17 -10.16 6.34
C TYR A 69 -4.65 -9.82 6.54
N GLU A 70 -5.33 -10.54 7.41
CA GLU A 70 -6.74 -10.35 7.72
C GLU A 70 -7.01 -8.97 8.32
N SER A 71 -6.08 -8.46 9.16
CA SER A 71 -6.18 -7.11 9.71
C SER A 71 -5.99 -6.03 8.64
N PHE A 72 -5.13 -6.27 7.62
CA PHE A 72 -5.05 -5.38 6.46
C PHE A 72 -6.35 -5.38 5.65
N VAL A 73 -6.92 -6.55 5.37
CA VAL A 73 -8.21 -6.68 4.67
C VAL A 73 -9.33 -5.93 5.39
N PHE A 74 -9.35 -5.96 6.74
CA PHE A 74 -10.30 -5.19 7.54
C PHE A 74 -10.26 -3.68 7.22
N PHE A 75 -9.06 -3.12 7.03
CA PHE A 75 -8.86 -1.69 6.72
C PHE A 75 -8.86 -1.37 5.21
N LEU A 76 -8.88 -2.37 4.34
CA LEU A 76 -8.93 -2.20 2.89
C LEU A 76 -10.33 -2.36 2.32
N THR A 77 -10.96 -3.49 2.60
CA THR A 77 -12.21 -3.94 1.97
C THR A 77 -13.29 -4.31 2.97
N GLY A 78 -12.93 -4.43 4.24
CA GLY A 78 -13.80 -4.79 5.34
C GLY A 78 -14.55 -3.60 5.96
N PRO A 79 -14.94 -3.68 7.24
CA PRO A 79 -15.73 -2.64 7.93
C PRO A 79 -15.09 -1.24 7.91
N GLN A 80 -13.75 -1.17 7.79
CA GLN A 80 -13.00 0.08 7.67
C GLN A 80 -12.43 0.30 6.27
N ALA A 81 -13.15 -0.12 5.24
CA ALA A 81 -12.73 -0.03 3.85
C ALA A 81 -12.13 1.35 3.50
N GLY A 82 -10.99 1.34 2.81
CA GLY A 82 -10.26 2.53 2.40
C GLY A 82 -9.44 3.22 3.49
N ALA A 83 -9.47 2.75 4.74
CA ALA A 83 -8.71 3.39 5.81
C ALA A 83 -7.20 3.36 5.55
N LEU A 84 -6.67 2.25 5.04
CA LEU A 84 -5.25 2.14 4.71
C LEU A 84 -4.84 3.18 3.67
N MET A 85 -5.60 3.31 2.59
CA MET A 85 -5.35 4.29 1.53
C MET A 85 -5.38 5.73 2.06
N ARG A 86 -6.42 6.10 2.82
CA ARG A 86 -6.51 7.44 3.44
C ARG A 86 -5.32 7.77 4.33
N ARG A 87 -4.82 6.79 5.07
CA ARG A 87 -3.74 7.00 6.04
C ARG A 87 -2.35 7.07 5.39
N LEU A 88 -2.17 6.38 4.26
CA LEU A 88 -0.89 6.30 3.55
C LEU A 88 -0.78 7.26 2.35
N ASP A 89 -1.85 7.91 1.92
CA ASP A 89 -1.83 8.81 0.75
C ASP A 89 -0.82 9.95 0.94
N ASP A 90 -0.13 10.30 -0.13
CA ASP A 90 0.86 11.39 -0.16
C ASP A 90 0.26 12.79 -0.33
N GLY A 91 -1.06 12.89 -0.33
CA GLY A 91 -1.83 14.11 -0.56
C GLY A 91 -2.30 14.28 -2.01
N SER A 92 -1.78 13.47 -2.95
CA SER A 92 -2.13 13.61 -4.38
C SER A 92 -3.60 13.24 -4.68
N ASN A 93 -4.24 12.46 -3.83
CA ASN A 93 -5.64 12.02 -3.99
C ASN A 93 -6.58 12.62 -2.94
N THR A 94 -6.10 13.49 -2.07
CA THR A 94 -6.92 14.17 -1.07
C THR A 94 -7.45 15.49 -1.60
N LYS A 95 -8.62 15.94 -1.11
CA LYS A 95 -9.23 17.19 -1.56
C LYS A 95 -8.44 18.44 -1.16
N ASP A 96 -7.75 18.37 -0.03
CA ASP A 96 -6.96 19.46 0.55
C ASP A 96 -5.46 19.40 0.24
N GLY A 97 -5.03 18.39 -0.53
CA GLY A 97 -3.63 18.17 -0.85
C GLY A 97 -2.77 17.73 0.32
N GLN A 98 -3.38 17.41 1.48
CA GLN A 98 -2.63 17.00 2.66
C GLN A 98 -2.40 15.49 2.69
N PRO A 99 -1.18 15.03 3.02
CA PRO A 99 -0.89 13.62 3.13
C PRO A 99 -1.59 13.00 4.34
N GLY A 100 -1.89 11.71 4.22
CA GLY A 100 -2.38 10.90 5.34
C GLY A 100 -1.35 10.85 6.49
N ASN A 101 -1.83 10.76 7.71
CA ASN A 101 -0.97 10.85 8.90
C ASN A 101 0.04 9.72 9.03
N MET A 102 -0.14 8.59 8.35
CA MET A 102 0.80 7.46 8.33
C MET A 102 1.83 7.56 7.19
N TYR A 103 1.62 8.40 6.17
CA TYR A 103 2.54 8.57 5.04
C TYR A 103 3.97 8.86 5.48
N ARG A 104 4.14 9.73 6.48
CA ARG A 104 5.47 10.09 7.02
C ARG A 104 6.26 8.89 7.56
N HIS A 105 5.58 7.81 7.96
CA HIS A 105 6.20 6.62 8.55
C HIS A 105 6.69 5.62 7.50
N LEU A 106 6.35 5.79 6.22
CA LEU A 106 6.86 4.94 5.13
C LEU A 106 8.35 5.14 4.81
N GLY A 107 9.04 6.08 5.47
CA GLY A 107 10.45 6.36 5.24
C GLY A 107 10.73 7.84 5.01
N ARG A 108 11.85 8.16 4.34
CA ARG A 108 12.26 9.54 4.04
C ARG A 108 12.59 9.69 2.55
N GLY A 109 12.37 10.87 2.01
CA GLY A 109 12.75 11.21 0.63
C GLY A 109 12.17 10.23 -0.40
N GLU A 110 13.01 9.72 -1.28
CA GLU A 110 12.62 8.81 -2.36
C GLU A 110 12.12 7.46 -1.83
N GLN A 111 12.78 6.89 -0.81
CA GLN A 111 12.35 5.63 -0.18
C GLN A 111 10.88 5.68 0.25
N ARG A 112 10.41 6.81 0.77
CA ARG A 112 8.99 6.96 1.16
C ARG A 112 8.04 6.80 -0.04
N LYS A 113 8.41 7.35 -1.18
CA LYS A 113 7.62 7.27 -2.41
C LYS A 113 7.63 5.84 -2.97
N GLU A 114 8.80 5.20 -2.97
CA GLU A 114 8.95 3.80 -3.38
C GLU A 114 8.10 2.87 -2.52
N ASN A 115 8.14 3.04 -1.20
CA ASN A 115 7.34 2.26 -0.26
C ASN A 115 5.83 2.50 -0.45
N LEU A 116 5.40 3.73 -0.70
CA LEU A 116 4.01 4.01 -1.07
C LEU A 116 3.63 3.32 -2.39
N GLN A 117 4.53 3.33 -3.37
CA GLN A 117 4.28 2.69 -4.67
C GLN A 117 4.08 1.17 -4.54
N ILE A 118 4.81 0.51 -3.64
CA ILE A 118 4.60 -0.91 -3.32
C ILE A 118 3.16 -1.15 -2.81
N PHE A 119 2.66 -0.32 -1.90
CA PHE A 119 1.27 -0.40 -1.44
C PHE A 119 0.27 -0.14 -2.58
N LYS A 120 0.50 0.86 -3.42
CA LYS A 120 -0.36 1.17 -4.57
C LYS A 120 -0.44 0.00 -5.56
N GLN A 121 0.69 -0.62 -5.87
CA GLN A 121 0.75 -1.79 -6.75
C GLN A 121 0.05 -3.01 -6.15
N TRP A 122 0.25 -3.26 -4.85
CA TRP A 122 -0.42 -4.35 -4.14
C TRP A 122 -1.95 -4.19 -4.13
N ILE A 123 -2.43 -2.99 -3.86
CA ILE A 123 -3.88 -2.68 -3.84
C ILE A 123 -4.45 -2.76 -5.26
N GLY A 124 -3.68 -2.37 -6.26
CA GLY A 124 -4.04 -2.43 -7.67
C GLY A 124 -4.14 -1.06 -8.30
N GLU A 125 -3.68 -0.98 -9.54
CA GLU A 125 -3.75 0.22 -10.35
C GLU A 125 -5.21 0.66 -10.54
N GLY A 126 -5.50 1.94 -10.28
CA GLY A 126 -6.87 2.48 -10.34
C GLY A 126 -7.78 2.10 -9.16
N ALA A 127 -7.28 1.32 -8.19
CA ALA A 127 -7.99 0.99 -6.96
C ALA A 127 -7.59 1.85 -5.75
N TRP A 128 -6.58 2.72 -5.91
CA TRP A 128 -6.16 3.67 -4.87
C TRP A 128 -7.13 4.86 -4.80
N ILE A 129 -8.13 4.75 -3.93
CA ILE A 129 -9.21 5.72 -3.81
C ILE A 129 -9.26 6.25 -2.39
N VAL A 130 -9.12 7.58 -2.24
CA VAL A 130 -9.14 8.25 -0.94
C VAL A 130 -10.51 8.87 -0.72
N LYS A 131 -11.31 8.20 0.10
CA LYS A 131 -12.67 8.62 0.51
C LYS A 131 -12.86 8.47 2.02
N GLY A 132 -13.88 9.07 2.58
CA GLY A 132 -14.29 8.90 3.98
C GLY A 132 -14.65 7.45 4.33
N ALA A 133 -14.75 7.17 5.62
CA ALA A 133 -15.18 5.85 6.08
C ALA A 133 -16.61 5.56 5.59
N GLY A 134 -16.82 4.39 4.98
CA GLY A 134 -18.13 3.99 4.44
C GLY A 134 -18.52 4.65 3.11
N GLU A 135 -17.66 5.48 2.51
CA GLU A 135 -17.93 6.16 1.23
C GLU A 135 -17.44 5.37 -0.01
N LEU A 136 -16.65 4.31 0.18
CA LEU A 136 -16.28 3.43 -0.92
C LEU A 136 -17.49 2.62 -1.38
N SER A 137 -17.80 2.69 -2.66
CA SER A 137 -18.83 1.85 -3.28
C SER A 137 -18.39 0.39 -3.38
N LYS A 138 -19.35 -0.51 -3.56
CA LYS A 138 -19.05 -1.94 -3.79
C LYS A 138 -18.14 -2.14 -5.01
N ASP A 139 -18.37 -1.41 -6.10
CA ASP A 139 -17.57 -1.50 -7.32
C ASP A 139 -16.13 -1.01 -7.12
N GLU A 140 -15.92 -0.01 -6.27
CA GLU A 140 -14.59 0.47 -5.92
C GLU A 140 -13.84 -0.55 -5.04
N ILE A 141 -14.53 -1.16 -4.08
CA ILE A 141 -13.96 -2.22 -3.24
C ILE A 141 -13.56 -3.44 -4.08
N GLN A 142 -14.37 -3.83 -5.07
CA GLN A 142 -14.09 -4.98 -5.95
C GLN A 142 -12.85 -4.80 -6.83
N LYS A 143 -12.39 -3.57 -7.06
CA LYS A 143 -11.15 -3.29 -7.79
C LYS A 143 -9.88 -3.57 -6.99
N ILE A 144 -9.98 -3.68 -5.67
CA ILE A 144 -8.85 -3.91 -4.77
C ILE A 144 -8.38 -5.35 -4.92
N LYS A 145 -7.14 -5.55 -5.38
CA LYS A 145 -6.54 -6.88 -5.59
C LYS A 145 -6.00 -7.46 -4.29
N ALA A 146 -5.08 -6.74 -3.65
CA ALA A 146 -4.45 -7.06 -2.38
C ALA A 146 -4.08 -8.55 -2.21
N ALA A 147 -3.33 -9.12 -3.16
CA ALA A 147 -2.97 -10.54 -3.18
C ALA A 147 -2.20 -10.95 -1.89
N LYS A 148 -2.53 -12.15 -1.35
CA LYS A 148 -1.94 -12.69 -0.11
C LYS A 148 -0.49 -13.13 -0.24
#